data_71903eba7581cfff225e5e5f03e27e31
#
_entry.id   71903eba7581cfff225e5e5f03e27e31
#
_cell.length_a   1.000
_cell.length_b   1.000
_cell.length_c   1.000
_cell.angle_alpha   90.00
_cell.angle_beta   90.00
_cell.angle_gamma   90.00
#
_symmetry.space_group_name_H-M   'P 1'
#
loop_
_entity.id
_entity.type
_entity.pdbx_description
1 polymer ?
#
loop_
_entity_poly.entity_id
_entity_poly.type
_entity_poly.pdbx_seq_one_letter_code
_entity_poly.pdbx_strand_id
1 'polypeptide(L)'
;MKKRNYTTQDVQRLQGSLTIEHTLARRGAAKLRELLANEPYIATLGAYNGQQAIQHAKAGLKAIYLSGWQVAAANNTALQTYPDQSLYPVDSVPRVVRNINNAFRRADQIDFAEEYA
;
A
#
# COMPACT_ATOMS: atom_id res chain seq x y z
N MET A 1 37.23 3.70 14.46
CA MET A 1 35.84 3.33 14.03
C MET A 1 34.87 3.97 15.00
N LYS A 2 33.90 4.76 14.52
CA LYS A 2 32.80 5.28 15.36
C LYS A 2 31.94 4.12 15.83
N LYS A 3 31.73 4.02 17.15
CA LYS A 3 30.82 3.03 17.75
C LYS A 3 29.41 3.26 17.23
N ARG A 4 28.73 2.23 16.69
CA ARG A 4 27.34 2.34 16.27
C ARG A 4 26.45 2.51 17.49
N ASN A 5 25.53 3.48 17.45
CA ASN A 5 24.59 3.74 18.54
C ASN A 5 23.39 2.80 18.54
N TYR A 6 23.33 1.83 17.61
CA TYR A 6 22.21 0.92 17.43
C TYR A 6 22.68 -0.52 17.56
N THR A 7 21.88 -1.33 18.25
CA THR A 7 22.07 -2.77 18.37
C THR A 7 21.49 -3.49 17.13
N THR A 8 21.81 -4.78 16.98
CA THR A 8 21.18 -5.61 15.95
C THR A 8 19.66 -5.69 16.15
N GLN A 9 19.19 -5.70 17.39
CA GLN A 9 17.76 -5.70 17.72
C GLN A 9 17.08 -4.40 17.29
N ASP A 10 17.74 -3.25 17.47
CA ASP A 10 17.21 -1.96 16.98
C ASP A 10 17.03 -1.96 15.47
N VAL A 11 17.99 -2.53 14.74
CA VAL A 11 17.90 -2.65 13.27
C VAL A 11 16.74 -3.54 12.86
N GLN A 12 16.58 -4.71 13.50
CA GLN A 12 15.49 -5.63 13.23
C GLN A 12 14.13 -4.97 13.51
N ARG A 13 14.01 -4.27 14.62
CA ARG A 13 12.80 -3.52 14.99
C ARG A 13 12.42 -2.48 13.95
N LEU A 14 13.39 -1.75 13.40
CA LEU A 14 13.15 -0.71 12.40
C LEU A 14 12.90 -1.25 10.99
N GLN A 15 13.20 -2.52 10.73
CA GLN A 15 12.91 -3.15 9.43
C GLN A 15 11.42 -3.48 9.25
N GLY A 16 10.64 -3.57 10.32
CA GLY A 16 9.25 -4.00 10.29
C GLY A 16 9.09 -5.51 10.17
N SER A 17 7.88 -5.99 9.94
CA SER A 17 7.55 -7.42 9.83
C SER A 17 7.91 -8.04 8.47
N LEU A 18 8.22 -7.23 7.46
CA LEU A 18 8.45 -7.67 6.09
C LEU A 18 9.95 -7.92 5.84
N THR A 19 10.31 -9.17 5.60
CA THR A 19 11.71 -9.59 5.42
C THR A 19 12.17 -9.66 3.98
N ILE A 20 11.24 -9.70 3.01
CA ILE A 20 11.53 -9.77 1.58
C ILE A 20 10.65 -8.81 0.78
N GLU A 21 11.15 -8.36 -0.35
CA GLU A 21 10.49 -7.34 -1.18
C GLU A 21 9.05 -7.68 -1.57
N HIS A 22 8.78 -8.94 -1.93
CA HIS A 22 7.46 -9.34 -2.40
C HIS A 22 6.54 -9.90 -1.31
N THR A 23 6.93 -9.85 -0.04
CA THR A 23 6.12 -10.42 1.06
C THR A 23 4.76 -9.73 1.15
N LEU A 24 4.71 -8.40 1.07
CA LEU A 24 3.47 -7.63 1.14
C LEU A 24 2.52 -8.00 0.01
N ALA A 25 3.00 -8.11 -1.23
CA ALA A 25 2.19 -8.48 -2.38
C ALA A 25 1.60 -9.91 -2.25
N ARG A 26 2.39 -10.87 -1.76
CA ARG A 26 1.92 -12.24 -1.53
C ARG A 26 0.86 -12.31 -0.44
N ARG A 27 1.09 -11.63 0.69
CA ARG A 27 0.12 -11.54 1.80
C ARG A 27 -1.16 -10.86 1.36
N GLY A 28 -1.07 -9.76 0.62
CA GLY A 28 -2.23 -9.05 0.09
C GLY A 28 -3.06 -9.89 -0.86
N ALA A 29 -2.43 -10.63 -1.77
CA ALA A 29 -3.12 -11.54 -2.68
C ALA A 29 -3.81 -12.70 -1.92
N ALA A 30 -3.16 -13.28 -0.91
CA ALA A 30 -3.74 -14.33 -0.08
C ALA A 30 -4.94 -13.81 0.71
N LYS A 31 -4.80 -12.65 1.34
CA LYS A 31 -5.89 -11.98 2.09
C LYS A 31 -7.08 -11.66 1.20
N LEU A 32 -6.87 -11.14 0.00
CA LEU A 32 -7.97 -10.86 -0.92
C LEU A 32 -8.74 -12.13 -1.30
N ARG A 33 -8.04 -13.24 -1.56
CA ARG A 33 -8.69 -14.54 -1.83
C ARG A 33 -9.50 -15.03 -0.63
N GLU A 34 -8.97 -14.90 0.58
CA GLU A 34 -9.66 -15.26 1.82
C GLU A 34 -10.93 -14.43 2.00
N LEU A 35 -10.86 -13.12 1.79
CA LEU A 35 -12.03 -12.23 1.86
C LEU A 35 -13.10 -12.60 0.84
N LEU A 36 -12.70 -12.86 -0.41
CA LEU A 36 -13.63 -13.26 -1.47
C LEU A 36 -14.33 -14.60 -1.20
N ALA A 37 -13.65 -15.51 -0.47
CA ALA A 37 -14.21 -16.81 -0.14
C ALA A 37 -15.13 -16.80 1.07
N ASN A 38 -14.89 -15.95 2.06
CA ASN A 38 -15.50 -16.04 3.38
C ASN A 38 -16.44 -14.87 3.71
N GLU A 39 -16.30 -13.72 3.05
CA GLU A 39 -17.14 -12.56 3.33
C GLU A 39 -18.29 -12.48 2.34
N PRO A 40 -19.52 -12.13 2.80
CA PRO A 40 -20.67 -11.97 1.90
C PRO A 40 -20.50 -10.78 0.95
N TYR A 41 -19.74 -9.79 1.34
CA TYR A 41 -19.30 -8.66 0.52
C TYR A 41 -18.04 -8.04 1.12
N ILE A 42 -17.27 -7.35 0.30
CA ILE A 42 -16.06 -6.65 0.75
C ILE A 42 -16.29 -5.15 0.59
N ALA A 43 -16.37 -4.45 1.73
CA ALA A 43 -16.44 -2.99 1.72
C ALA A 43 -15.09 -2.40 1.33
N THR A 44 -15.08 -1.60 0.27
CA THR A 44 -13.90 -0.89 -0.21
C THR A 44 -14.22 0.57 -0.52
N LEU A 45 -13.22 1.42 -0.42
CA LEU A 45 -13.28 2.79 -0.91
C LEU A 45 -12.14 3.04 -1.88
N GLY A 46 -12.36 3.97 -2.81
CA GLY A 46 -11.36 4.37 -3.79
C GLY A 46 -10.18 5.07 -3.15
N ALA A 47 -8.97 4.62 -3.46
CA ALA A 47 -7.74 5.32 -3.12
C ALA A 47 -6.87 5.44 -4.36
N TYR A 48 -6.22 6.58 -4.56
CA TYR A 48 -5.30 6.81 -5.67
C TYR A 48 -3.93 7.33 -5.22
N ASN A 49 -3.67 7.29 -3.91
CA ASN A 49 -2.36 7.53 -3.33
C ASN A 49 -2.17 6.73 -2.03
N GLY A 50 -0.93 6.66 -1.57
CA GLY A 50 -0.58 5.88 -0.38
C GLY A 50 -1.20 6.42 0.90
N GLN A 51 -1.32 7.74 1.04
CA GLN A 51 -1.91 8.35 2.23
C GLN A 51 -3.37 7.96 2.41
N GLN A 52 -4.16 8.03 1.34
CA GLN A 52 -5.55 7.60 1.39
C GLN A 52 -5.67 6.10 1.73
N ALA A 53 -4.86 5.26 1.10
CA ALA A 53 -4.87 3.82 1.35
C ALA A 53 -4.58 3.49 2.82
N ILE A 54 -3.60 4.15 3.43
CA ILE A 54 -3.30 3.99 4.87
C ILE A 54 -4.47 4.42 5.74
N GLN A 55 -5.10 5.56 5.44
CA GLN A 55 -6.26 6.01 6.21
C GLN A 55 -7.43 5.05 6.09
N HIS A 56 -7.68 4.48 4.92
CA HIS A 56 -8.70 3.44 4.73
C HIS A 56 -8.41 2.20 5.57
N ALA A 57 -7.17 1.73 5.58
CA ALA A 57 -6.77 0.58 6.41
C ALA A 57 -6.92 0.89 7.91
N LYS A 58 -6.51 2.06 8.37
CA LYS A 58 -6.68 2.50 9.77
C LYS A 58 -8.15 2.65 10.16
N ALA A 59 -9.01 2.99 9.22
CA ALA A 59 -10.47 3.02 9.42
C ALA A 59 -11.12 1.63 9.43
N GLY A 60 -10.35 0.55 9.24
CA GLY A 60 -10.82 -0.83 9.31
C GLY A 60 -11.26 -1.43 7.97
N LEU A 61 -11.03 -0.76 6.84
CA LEU A 61 -11.30 -1.35 5.54
C LEU A 61 -10.29 -2.46 5.24
N LYS A 62 -10.79 -3.61 4.81
CA LYS A 62 -9.99 -4.82 4.57
C LYS A 62 -9.38 -4.89 3.17
N ALA A 63 -9.86 -4.06 2.24
CA ALA A 63 -9.39 -3.99 0.86
C ALA A 63 -9.40 -2.55 0.35
N ILE A 64 -8.57 -2.28 -0.64
CA ILE A 64 -8.48 -0.98 -1.30
C ILE A 64 -8.93 -1.13 -2.74
N TYR A 65 -9.85 -0.28 -3.17
CA TYR A 65 -10.20 -0.12 -4.58
C TYR A 65 -9.31 0.96 -5.20
N LEU A 66 -8.51 0.58 -6.16
CA LEU A 66 -7.77 1.56 -6.96
C LEU A 66 -8.67 2.04 -8.09
N SER A 67 -9.19 3.24 -7.95
CA SER A 67 -10.15 3.80 -8.91
C SER A 67 -9.45 4.26 -10.19
N GLY A 68 -9.78 3.64 -11.32
CA GLY A 68 -9.33 4.10 -12.64
C GLY A 68 -9.82 5.50 -12.98
N TRP A 69 -11.02 5.87 -12.53
CA TRP A 69 -11.54 7.24 -12.65
C TRP A 69 -10.67 8.28 -11.97
N GLN A 70 -10.25 8.01 -10.75
CA GLN A 70 -9.35 8.91 -10.01
C GLN A 70 -7.98 8.99 -10.66
N VAL A 71 -7.48 7.88 -11.21
CA VAL A 71 -6.23 7.85 -11.97
C VAL A 71 -6.35 8.69 -13.25
N ALA A 72 -7.43 8.53 -13.99
CA ALA A 72 -7.71 9.32 -15.20
C ALA A 72 -7.80 10.82 -14.91
N ALA A 73 -8.49 11.17 -13.81
CA ALA A 73 -8.72 12.57 -13.45
C ALA A 73 -7.46 13.28 -12.94
N ALA A 74 -6.63 12.62 -12.11
CA ALA A 74 -5.64 13.35 -11.32
C ALA A 74 -4.30 12.62 -11.09
N ASN A 75 -4.14 11.37 -11.47
CA ASN A 75 -2.93 10.60 -11.09
C ASN A 75 -2.40 9.66 -12.19
N ASN A 76 -2.49 10.10 -13.43
CA ASN A 76 -1.88 9.37 -14.55
C ASN A 76 -0.47 9.88 -14.86
N THR A 77 0.30 9.08 -15.59
CA THR A 77 1.70 9.38 -15.92
C THR A 77 1.87 10.44 -17.00
N ALA A 78 0.81 10.78 -17.73
CA ALA A 78 0.82 11.89 -18.69
C ALA A 78 0.66 13.26 -18.01
N LEU A 79 0.34 13.31 -16.70
CA LEU A 79 0.10 14.54 -15.94
C LEU A 79 -1.03 15.40 -16.51
N GLN A 80 -2.05 14.76 -17.05
CA GLN A 80 -3.21 15.40 -17.66
C GLN A 80 -4.50 14.82 -17.07
N THR A 81 -5.60 15.54 -17.26
CA THR A 81 -6.94 15.04 -16.97
C THR A 81 -7.53 14.39 -18.22
N TYR A 82 -7.94 13.16 -18.11
CA TYR A 82 -8.60 12.41 -19.19
C TYR A 82 -10.08 12.20 -18.91
N PRO A 83 -10.94 12.20 -19.96
CA PRO A 83 -12.38 12.01 -19.80
C PRO A 83 -12.75 10.56 -19.47
N ASP A 84 -11.91 9.61 -19.80
CA ASP A 84 -12.08 8.20 -19.46
C ASP A 84 -10.78 7.44 -19.28
N GLN A 85 -10.89 6.21 -18.76
CA GLN A 85 -9.75 5.39 -18.38
C GLN A 85 -8.97 4.82 -19.55
N SER A 86 -9.57 4.75 -20.75
CA SER A 86 -8.91 4.18 -21.93
C SER A 86 -7.84 5.09 -22.53
N LEU A 87 -7.81 6.35 -22.13
CA LEU A 87 -6.97 7.37 -22.74
C LEU A 87 -5.67 7.64 -22.00
N TYR A 88 -5.57 7.29 -20.72
CA TYR A 88 -4.32 7.51 -19.99
C TYR A 88 -3.25 6.44 -20.32
N PRO A 89 -1.94 6.76 -20.12
CA PRO A 89 -0.87 5.81 -20.37
C PRO A 89 -0.99 4.54 -19.53
N VAL A 90 -0.64 3.40 -20.10
CA VAL A 90 -0.78 2.06 -19.51
C VAL A 90 0.00 1.85 -18.21
N ASP A 91 1.05 2.59 -17.98
CA ASP A 91 1.90 2.53 -16.77
C ASP A 91 1.35 3.34 -15.59
N SER A 92 0.23 4.07 -15.78
CA SER A 92 -0.37 4.93 -14.75
C SER A 92 -0.82 4.12 -13.53
N VAL A 93 -1.59 3.06 -13.72
CA VAL A 93 -2.10 2.21 -12.63
C VAL A 93 -0.97 1.46 -11.91
N PRO A 94 -0.04 0.77 -12.60
CA PRO A 94 1.08 0.10 -11.94
C PRO A 94 1.93 1.03 -11.07
N ARG A 95 2.12 2.28 -11.47
CA ARG A 95 2.82 3.29 -10.68
C ARG A 95 2.09 3.57 -9.36
N VAL A 96 0.78 3.78 -9.42
CA VAL A 96 -0.02 4.06 -8.21
C VAL A 96 -0.06 2.87 -7.27
N VAL A 97 -0.21 1.65 -7.79
CA VAL A 97 -0.11 0.40 -7.00
C VAL A 97 1.22 0.32 -6.25
N ARG A 98 2.33 0.61 -6.93
CA ARG A 98 3.65 0.63 -6.31
C ARG A 98 3.76 1.66 -5.19
N ASN A 99 3.22 2.86 -5.40
CA ASN A 99 3.19 3.91 -4.39
C ASN A 99 2.38 3.51 -3.15
N ILE A 100 1.22 2.91 -3.34
CA ILE A 100 0.38 2.40 -2.25
C ILE A 100 1.10 1.28 -1.48
N ASN A 101 1.70 0.33 -2.18
CA ASN A 101 2.46 -0.76 -1.54
C ASN A 101 3.66 -0.24 -0.74
N ASN A 102 4.37 0.77 -1.24
CA ASN A 102 5.47 1.41 -0.52
C ASN A 102 4.98 2.16 0.73
N ALA A 103 3.81 2.79 0.66
CA ALA A 103 3.19 3.44 1.80
C ALA A 103 2.80 2.42 2.89
N PHE A 104 2.21 1.29 2.53
CA PHE A 104 1.92 0.20 3.47
C PHE A 104 3.18 -0.40 4.09
N ARG A 105 4.23 -0.60 3.30
CA ARG A 105 5.53 -1.05 3.83
C ARG A 105 6.08 -0.09 4.87
N ARG A 106 5.98 1.20 4.61
CA ARG A 106 6.43 2.21 5.58
C ARG A 106 5.57 2.25 6.84
N ALA A 107 4.26 2.13 6.70
CA ALA A 107 3.34 2.03 7.84
C ALA A 107 3.66 0.81 8.71
N ASP A 108 3.86 -0.38 8.10
CA ASP A 108 4.27 -1.59 8.81
C ASP A 108 5.58 -1.38 9.61
N GLN A 109 6.57 -0.72 9.04
CA GLN A 109 7.81 -0.41 9.74
C GLN A 109 7.60 0.49 10.97
N ILE A 110 6.73 1.49 10.85
CA ILE A 110 6.42 2.42 11.95
C ILE A 110 5.66 1.69 13.05
N ASP A 111 4.61 0.98 12.71
CA ASP A 111 3.77 0.24 13.65
C ASP A 111 4.61 -0.81 14.40
N PHE A 112 5.48 -1.54 13.70
CA PHE A 112 6.39 -2.51 14.30
C PHE A 112 7.40 -1.86 15.26
N ALA A 113 7.90 -0.69 14.93
CA ALA A 113 8.80 0.06 15.82
C ALA A 113 8.09 0.56 17.07
N GLU A 114 6.85 1.03 16.94
CA GLU A 114 6.01 1.51 18.06
C GLU A 114 5.62 0.39 19.01
N GLU A 115 5.32 -0.81 18.51
CA GLU A 115 4.99 -1.99 19.31
C GLU A 115 6.12 -2.37 20.27
N TYR A 116 7.38 -2.14 19.89
CA TYR A 116 8.57 -2.42 20.70
C TYR A 116 9.01 -1.25 21.59
N ALA A 117 8.43 -0.12 21.44
CA ALA A 117 8.76 1.06 22.24
C ALA A 117 8.05 1.05 23.59
#